data_de28dce03d5cb88653068192a3976f93
#
_entry.id   de28dce03d5cb88653068192a3976f93
#
_cell.length_a   1.000
_cell.length_b   1.000
_cell.length_c   1.000
_cell.angle_alpha   90.00
_cell.angle_beta   90.00
_cell.angle_gamma   90.00
#
_symmetry.space_group_name_H-M   'P 1'
#
loop_
_entity.id
_entity.type
_entity.pdbx_description
1 polymer ?
#
loop_
_entity_poly.entity_id
_entity_poly.type
_entity_poly.pdbx_seq_one_letter_code
_entity_poly.pdbx_strand_id
1 'polypeptide(L)'
;FLLSISSQENVKYQKPSKEILDLVEFERPPSIVYDDNKNFMLFLFRDNYKSISELSAKELRLGGLRIDPKTNIGSRVTYYNNVKIRNLKNQKSEITQVEGLPKNPKLSNISWSPNQKRIALTNTTETGVELWVLELENGSVTKLTEPNLNSNIGSVINWFADSENMLVKMISNNRKSLIDTNQIVPDGPTISTNFGEKAQNRTYQDLLKNKFDEHNFEQLSTSAIFKVSIDGSCLLYTSDAADEFMG
;
A
#
# COMPACT_ATOMS: atom_id res chain seq x y z
N PHE A 1 -48.49 19.95 27.61
CA PHE A 1 -48.10 18.87 26.65
C PHE A 1 -46.58 18.77 26.72
N LEU A 2 -46.08 17.76 27.41
CA LEU A 2 -44.69 17.35 27.39
C LEU A 2 -44.51 16.42 26.20
N LEU A 3 -43.85 16.90 25.15
CA LEU A 3 -43.35 16.07 24.07
C LEU A 3 -42.12 15.32 24.57
N SER A 4 -42.27 14.04 24.83
CA SER A 4 -41.11 13.14 25.04
C SER A 4 -40.35 13.04 23.74
N ILE A 5 -39.18 13.67 23.66
CA ILE A 5 -38.21 13.42 22.59
C ILE A 5 -37.58 12.08 22.97
N SER A 6 -38.02 10.98 22.34
CA SER A 6 -37.28 9.74 22.38
C SER A 6 -35.99 9.95 21.61
N SER A 7 -34.88 9.93 22.30
CA SER A 7 -33.56 9.81 21.71
C SER A 7 -33.55 8.56 20.82
N GLN A 8 -32.97 8.65 19.64
CA GLN A 8 -32.82 7.51 18.74
C GLN A 8 -32.22 6.34 19.54
N GLU A 9 -33.01 5.28 19.71
CA GLU A 9 -32.49 4.02 20.21
C GLU A 9 -31.34 3.59 19.30
N ASN A 10 -30.26 3.10 19.90
CA ASN A 10 -29.15 2.46 19.16
C ASN A 10 -29.69 1.23 18.41
N VAL A 11 -30.24 1.47 17.24
CA VAL A 11 -30.72 0.39 16.36
C VAL A 11 -29.52 -0.44 15.97
N LYS A 12 -29.46 -1.67 16.45
CA LYS A 12 -28.43 -2.63 16.04
C LYS A 12 -28.54 -2.83 14.52
N TYR A 13 -27.40 -2.87 13.84
CA TYR A 13 -27.37 -3.20 12.43
C TYR A 13 -28.13 -4.50 12.17
N GLN A 14 -29.14 -4.41 11.35
CA GLN A 14 -29.92 -5.57 10.92
C GLN A 14 -29.30 -6.14 9.66
N LYS A 15 -29.17 -7.47 9.60
CA LYS A 15 -28.80 -8.14 8.36
C LYS A 15 -30.00 -8.14 7.42
N PRO A 16 -29.83 -7.85 6.11
CA PRO A 16 -30.87 -7.99 5.13
C PRO A 16 -31.30 -9.46 4.98
N SER A 17 -32.39 -9.71 4.23
CA SER A 17 -32.81 -11.07 3.94
C SER A 17 -31.74 -11.84 3.16
N LYS A 18 -31.80 -13.16 3.19
CA LYS A 18 -30.82 -14.03 2.53
C LYS A 18 -30.75 -13.75 1.03
N GLU A 19 -31.88 -13.51 0.38
CA GLU A 19 -31.95 -13.24 -1.05
C GLU A 19 -31.18 -11.94 -1.42
N ILE A 20 -31.22 -10.93 -0.56
CA ILE A 20 -30.45 -9.68 -0.74
C ILE A 20 -28.98 -9.93 -0.46
N LEU A 21 -28.65 -10.72 0.58
CA LEU A 21 -27.27 -11.07 0.89
C LEU A 21 -26.61 -11.85 -0.25
N ASP A 22 -27.30 -12.83 -0.81
CA ASP A 22 -26.81 -13.65 -1.93
C ASP A 22 -26.49 -12.82 -3.19
N LEU A 23 -27.19 -11.69 -3.39
CA LEU A 23 -26.89 -10.74 -4.47
C LEU A 23 -25.63 -9.88 -4.21
N VAL A 24 -25.29 -9.64 -2.98
CA VAL A 24 -24.20 -8.75 -2.57
C VAL A 24 -22.94 -9.53 -2.22
N GLU A 25 -23.08 -10.67 -1.55
CA GLU A 25 -21.99 -11.54 -1.09
C GLU A 25 -21.61 -12.60 -2.15
N PHE A 26 -21.44 -12.19 -3.41
CA PHE A 26 -20.96 -13.10 -4.45
C PHE A 26 -19.44 -13.23 -4.42
N GLU A 27 -18.93 -14.39 -4.78
CA GLU A 27 -17.48 -14.60 -4.94
C GLU A 27 -17.00 -13.88 -6.21
N ARG A 28 -16.09 -12.94 -6.02
CA ARG A 28 -15.54 -12.15 -7.12
C ARG A 28 -14.56 -12.98 -7.95
N PRO A 29 -14.67 -12.99 -9.29
CA PRO A 29 -13.68 -13.60 -10.13
C PRO A 29 -12.28 -12.99 -9.88
N PRO A 30 -11.20 -13.79 -9.87
CA PRO A 30 -9.86 -13.27 -9.71
C PRO A 30 -9.43 -12.40 -10.90
N SER A 31 -8.58 -11.43 -10.62
CA SER A 31 -7.84 -10.73 -11.67
C SER A 31 -6.76 -11.67 -12.21
N ILE A 32 -6.63 -11.77 -13.53
CA ILE A 32 -5.67 -12.66 -14.19
C ILE A 32 -4.55 -11.82 -14.78
N VAL A 33 -3.30 -12.18 -14.48
CA VAL A 33 -2.09 -11.56 -15.00
C VAL A 33 -1.18 -12.65 -15.56
N TYR A 34 -0.53 -12.36 -16.68
CA TYR A 34 0.42 -13.27 -17.34
C TYR A 34 1.84 -12.71 -17.22
N ASP A 35 2.84 -13.60 -17.22
CA ASP A 35 4.20 -13.19 -17.52
C ASP A 35 4.34 -12.81 -19.01
N ASP A 36 5.39 -12.06 -19.34
CA ASP A 36 5.63 -11.57 -20.71
C ASP A 36 5.77 -12.72 -21.72
N ASN A 37 6.30 -13.86 -21.28
CA ASN A 37 6.52 -15.05 -22.10
C ASN A 37 5.30 -15.98 -22.16
N LYS A 38 4.21 -15.64 -21.42
CA LYS A 38 3.00 -16.47 -21.31
C LYS A 38 3.27 -17.91 -20.83
N ASN A 39 4.24 -18.07 -19.95
CA ASN A 39 4.56 -19.35 -19.31
C ASN A 39 3.77 -19.58 -18.02
N PHE A 40 3.39 -18.49 -17.34
CA PHE A 40 2.67 -18.53 -16.08
C PHE A 40 1.44 -17.62 -16.12
N MET A 41 0.41 -18.07 -15.45
CA MET A 41 -0.82 -17.33 -15.19
C MET A 41 -0.98 -17.15 -13.70
N LEU A 42 -1.14 -15.92 -13.26
CA LEU A 42 -1.35 -15.54 -11.88
C LEU A 42 -2.81 -15.16 -11.67
N PHE A 43 -3.45 -15.75 -10.67
CA PHE A 43 -4.82 -15.45 -10.26
C PHE A 43 -4.78 -14.69 -8.93
N LEU A 44 -5.26 -13.46 -8.95
CA LEU A 44 -5.24 -12.54 -7.82
C LEU A 44 -6.66 -12.37 -7.28
N PHE A 45 -6.91 -12.86 -6.10
CA PHE A 45 -8.21 -12.81 -5.44
C PHE A 45 -8.30 -11.60 -4.52
N ARG A 46 -9.47 -11.00 -4.43
CA ARG A 46 -9.73 -9.88 -3.53
C ARG A 46 -11.17 -9.87 -3.08
N ASP A 47 -11.43 -9.28 -1.94
CA ASP A 47 -12.79 -9.06 -1.43
C ASP A 47 -13.57 -8.06 -2.30
N ASN A 48 -14.89 -8.16 -2.27
CA ASN A 48 -15.77 -7.23 -2.96
C ASN A 48 -15.74 -5.84 -2.33
N TYR A 49 -15.68 -5.78 -1.02
CA TYR A 49 -15.78 -4.56 -0.22
C TYR A 49 -14.67 -4.49 0.81
N LYS A 50 -14.26 -3.27 1.14
CA LYS A 50 -13.40 -3.04 2.30
C LYS A 50 -14.19 -3.29 3.59
N SER A 51 -13.52 -3.82 4.59
CA SER A 51 -14.09 -3.98 5.93
C SER A 51 -14.35 -2.61 6.58
N ILE A 52 -15.25 -2.58 7.57
CA ILE A 52 -15.50 -1.36 8.37
C ILE A 52 -14.22 -0.90 9.07
N SER A 53 -13.39 -1.83 9.52
CA SER A 53 -12.08 -1.52 10.12
C SER A 53 -11.15 -0.78 9.14
N GLU A 54 -11.10 -1.20 7.88
CA GLU A 54 -10.29 -0.52 6.86
C GLU A 54 -10.86 0.85 6.48
N LEU A 55 -12.18 1.00 6.45
CA LEU A 55 -12.84 2.26 6.15
C LEU A 55 -12.73 3.29 7.29
N SER A 56 -12.60 2.83 8.53
CA SER A 56 -12.46 3.66 9.72
C SER A 56 -11.00 3.98 10.08
N ALA A 57 -10.02 3.41 9.37
CA ALA A 57 -8.60 3.67 9.62
C ALA A 57 -8.26 5.17 9.43
N LYS A 58 -7.35 5.67 10.26
CA LYS A 58 -6.90 7.07 10.18
C LYS A 58 -6.24 7.32 8.82
N GLU A 59 -6.71 8.34 8.11
CA GLU A 59 -6.17 8.77 6.83
C GLU A 59 -5.59 10.19 6.97
N LEU A 60 -4.35 10.38 6.57
CA LEU A 60 -3.76 11.71 6.38
C LEU A 60 -3.88 12.12 4.90
N ARG A 61 -4.30 13.36 4.68
CA ARG A 61 -4.49 13.96 3.35
C ARG A 61 -3.47 15.06 3.18
N LEU A 62 -2.38 14.75 2.50
CA LEU A 62 -1.21 15.60 2.40
C LEU A 62 -0.70 15.63 0.96
N GLY A 63 -0.61 16.80 0.36
CA GLY A 63 -0.04 16.99 -0.97
C GLY A 63 -0.72 16.18 -2.07
N GLY A 64 -2.05 15.99 -1.98
CA GLY A 64 -2.83 15.15 -2.90
C GLY A 64 -2.78 13.65 -2.60
N LEU A 65 -1.96 13.23 -1.63
CA LEU A 65 -1.88 11.83 -1.20
C LEU A 65 -2.86 11.54 -0.06
N ARG A 66 -3.25 10.29 0.02
CA ARG A 66 -4.07 9.73 1.11
C ARG A 66 -3.31 8.58 1.72
N ILE A 67 -2.76 8.81 2.88
CA ILE A 67 -1.76 7.96 3.51
C ILE A 67 -2.34 7.38 4.80
N ASP A 68 -2.15 6.09 5.01
CA ASP A 68 -2.26 5.48 6.33
C ASP A 68 -0.94 5.71 7.08
N PRO A 69 -0.91 6.60 8.10
CA PRO A 69 0.32 6.95 8.81
C PRO A 69 0.88 5.81 9.65
N LYS A 70 0.07 4.79 9.96
CA LYS A 70 0.48 3.63 10.75
C LYS A 70 1.27 2.64 9.90
N THR A 71 0.81 2.39 8.69
CA THR A 71 1.36 1.34 7.82
C THR A 71 2.25 1.87 6.71
N ASN A 72 2.29 3.18 6.49
CA ASN A 72 3.10 3.85 5.45
C ASN A 72 2.80 3.39 4.02
N ILE A 73 1.52 3.20 3.74
CA ILE A 73 0.98 2.90 2.42
C ILE A 73 -0.24 3.78 2.16
N GLY A 74 -0.61 3.95 0.89
CA GLY A 74 -1.84 4.65 0.55
C GLY A 74 -3.07 4.02 1.21
N SER A 75 -3.90 4.81 1.88
CA SER A 75 -5.11 4.34 2.58
C SER A 75 -6.16 3.73 1.65
N ARG A 76 -6.06 4.04 0.35
CA ARG A 76 -7.01 3.57 -0.68
C ARG A 76 -6.52 2.39 -1.52
N VAL A 77 -5.41 1.79 -1.14
CA VAL A 77 -4.91 0.59 -1.81
C VAL A 77 -5.96 -0.52 -1.75
N THR A 78 -6.11 -1.22 -2.87
CA THR A 78 -6.89 -2.45 -2.95
C THR A 78 -5.95 -3.61 -2.75
N TYR A 79 -6.26 -4.46 -1.79
CA TYR A 79 -5.44 -5.61 -1.45
C TYR A 79 -5.96 -6.88 -2.12
N TYR A 80 -5.04 -7.78 -2.45
CA TYR A 80 -5.35 -9.15 -2.80
C TYR A 80 -5.21 -10.02 -1.53
N ASN A 81 -6.19 -10.88 -1.32
CA ASN A 81 -6.26 -11.76 -0.14
C ASN A 81 -5.84 -13.19 -0.43
N ASN A 82 -5.56 -13.54 -1.68
CA ASN A 82 -5.04 -14.83 -2.08
C ASN A 82 -4.40 -14.76 -3.47
N VAL A 83 -3.48 -15.69 -3.72
CA VAL A 83 -2.80 -15.85 -5.01
C VAL A 83 -2.77 -17.33 -5.37
N LYS A 84 -3.15 -17.64 -6.63
CA LYS A 84 -2.95 -18.96 -7.23
C LYS A 84 -2.17 -18.81 -8.53
N ILE A 85 -1.48 -19.84 -8.94
CA ILE A 85 -0.67 -19.87 -10.15
C ILE A 85 -1.05 -21.05 -11.04
N ARG A 86 -0.81 -20.91 -12.34
CA ARG A 86 -0.87 -22.00 -13.30
C ARG A 86 0.33 -21.91 -14.22
N ASN A 87 1.05 -23.03 -14.38
CA ASN A 87 2.14 -23.16 -15.34
C ASN A 87 1.56 -23.52 -16.71
N LEU A 88 1.67 -22.64 -17.68
CA LEU A 88 1.10 -22.81 -19.02
C LEU A 88 2.00 -23.62 -19.97
N LYS A 89 3.28 -23.86 -19.61
CA LYS A 89 4.18 -24.73 -20.37
C LYS A 89 3.66 -26.17 -20.42
N ASN A 90 2.94 -26.57 -19.37
CA ASN A 90 2.27 -27.84 -19.30
C ASN A 90 0.76 -27.64 -19.47
N GLN A 91 0.21 -28.01 -20.61
CA GLN A 91 -1.22 -27.87 -20.92
C GLN A 91 -2.14 -28.59 -19.92
N LYS A 92 -1.64 -29.63 -19.23
CA LYS A 92 -2.36 -30.39 -18.20
C LYS A 92 -2.17 -29.81 -16.80
N SER A 93 -1.41 -28.72 -16.62
CA SER A 93 -1.22 -28.14 -15.29
C SER A 93 -2.54 -27.58 -14.74
N GLU A 94 -2.80 -27.87 -13.51
CA GLU A 94 -3.93 -27.31 -12.76
C GLU A 94 -3.55 -25.97 -12.14
N ILE A 95 -4.58 -25.26 -11.68
CA ILE A 95 -4.38 -24.03 -10.87
C ILE A 95 -3.97 -24.46 -9.46
N THR A 96 -2.79 -24.07 -9.04
CA THR A 96 -2.22 -24.44 -7.74
C THR A 96 -2.25 -23.25 -6.77
N GLN A 97 -2.51 -23.53 -5.50
CA GLN A 97 -2.41 -22.56 -4.42
C GLN A 97 -0.95 -22.22 -4.17
N VAL A 98 -0.66 -20.93 -3.98
CA VAL A 98 0.66 -20.48 -3.53
C VAL A 98 0.83 -20.82 -2.05
N GLU A 99 1.97 -21.45 -1.71
CA GLU A 99 2.30 -21.86 -0.36
C GLU A 99 3.12 -20.80 0.39
N GLY A 100 2.95 -20.73 1.71
CA GLY A 100 3.71 -19.81 2.57
C GLY A 100 3.14 -18.41 2.69
N LEU A 101 1.97 -18.12 2.12
CA LEU A 101 1.29 -16.84 2.34
C LEU A 101 1.00 -16.60 3.82
N PRO A 102 1.12 -15.36 4.30
CA PRO A 102 0.75 -15.02 5.67
C PRO A 102 -0.74 -15.26 5.92
N LYS A 103 -1.12 -15.42 7.18
CA LYS A 103 -2.54 -15.50 7.55
C LYS A 103 -3.24 -14.17 7.26
N ASN A 104 -4.39 -14.21 6.58
CA ASN A 104 -5.15 -13.03 6.15
C ASN A 104 -4.29 -12.01 5.38
N PRO A 105 -3.70 -12.39 4.24
CA PRO A 105 -2.75 -11.56 3.53
C PRO A 105 -3.43 -10.31 2.95
N LYS A 106 -2.72 -9.18 2.98
CA LYS A 106 -3.07 -7.93 2.32
C LYS A 106 -2.00 -7.60 1.28
N LEU A 107 -2.05 -8.30 0.15
CA LEU A 107 -1.01 -8.22 -0.88
C LEU A 107 -1.23 -7.06 -1.84
N SER A 108 -0.14 -6.39 -2.21
CA SER A 108 -0.15 -5.30 -3.20
C SER A 108 1.23 -5.14 -3.85
N ASN A 109 1.44 -4.09 -4.67
CA ASN A 109 2.72 -3.76 -5.30
C ASN A 109 3.39 -4.97 -5.99
N ILE A 110 2.63 -5.69 -6.80
CA ILE A 110 3.10 -6.87 -7.53
C ILE A 110 4.06 -6.43 -8.63
N SER A 111 5.29 -6.97 -8.61
CA SER A 111 6.36 -6.64 -9.54
C SER A 111 7.06 -7.90 -10.04
N TRP A 112 7.05 -8.12 -11.35
CA TRP A 112 7.71 -9.23 -12.00
C TRP A 112 9.23 -9.01 -12.05
N SER A 113 9.99 -10.07 -11.81
CA SER A 113 11.43 -10.04 -12.07
C SER A 113 11.71 -9.98 -13.58
N PRO A 114 12.82 -9.38 -14.02
CA PRO A 114 13.16 -9.30 -15.44
C PRO A 114 13.20 -10.66 -16.17
N ASN A 115 13.62 -11.71 -15.48
CA ASN A 115 13.64 -13.08 -16.06
C ASN A 115 12.29 -13.80 -15.98
N GLN A 116 11.23 -13.14 -15.44
CA GLN A 116 9.87 -13.66 -15.34
C GLN A 116 9.74 -14.98 -14.53
N LYS A 117 10.69 -15.27 -13.64
CA LYS A 117 10.66 -16.46 -12.78
C LYS A 117 10.14 -16.18 -11.38
N ARG A 118 10.17 -14.90 -10.98
CA ARG A 118 9.81 -14.44 -9.62
C ARG A 118 8.86 -13.26 -9.67
N ILE A 119 8.12 -13.12 -8.59
CA ILE A 119 7.29 -11.94 -8.34
C ILE A 119 7.63 -11.40 -6.96
N ALA A 120 8.06 -10.14 -6.90
CA ALA A 120 8.09 -9.40 -5.66
C ALA A 120 6.71 -8.79 -5.39
N LEU A 121 6.28 -8.84 -4.16
CA LEU A 121 5.01 -8.31 -3.72
C LEU A 121 5.12 -7.80 -2.29
N THR A 122 4.21 -6.93 -1.91
CA THR A 122 4.15 -6.43 -0.53
C THR A 122 2.98 -7.04 0.21
N ASN A 123 3.16 -7.28 1.50
CA ASN A 123 2.10 -7.62 2.44
C ASN A 123 1.95 -6.51 3.48
N THR A 124 0.76 -5.95 3.62
CA THR A 124 0.48 -4.92 4.64
C THR A 124 -0.02 -5.58 5.91
N THR A 125 0.74 -5.41 6.98
CA THR A 125 0.41 -5.85 8.34
C THR A 125 -0.28 -4.73 9.13
N GLU A 126 -0.55 -4.97 10.41
CA GLU A 126 -1.07 -3.93 11.30
C GLU A 126 -0.04 -2.84 11.64
N THR A 127 1.25 -3.09 11.43
CA THR A 127 2.35 -2.20 11.85
C THR A 127 3.12 -1.60 10.69
N GLY A 128 2.97 -2.11 9.47
CA GLY A 128 3.71 -1.63 8.30
C GLY A 128 3.61 -2.56 7.11
N VAL A 129 4.48 -2.36 6.14
CA VAL A 129 4.52 -3.09 4.87
C VAL A 129 5.78 -3.94 4.80
N GLU A 130 5.62 -5.21 4.50
CA GLU A 130 6.69 -6.21 4.32
C GLU A 130 6.94 -6.46 2.83
N LEU A 131 8.17 -6.85 2.48
CA LEU A 131 8.53 -7.39 1.18
C LEU A 131 8.51 -8.92 1.21
N TRP A 132 7.90 -9.50 0.18
CA TRP A 132 7.83 -10.93 -0.05
C TRP A 132 8.20 -11.25 -1.49
N VAL A 133 8.73 -12.45 -1.74
CA VAL A 133 9.02 -12.95 -3.09
C VAL A 133 8.35 -14.29 -3.29
N LEU A 134 7.66 -14.42 -4.41
CA LEU A 134 7.05 -15.64 -4.91
C LEU A 134 7.94 -16.25 -5.99
N GLU A 135 8.36 -17.50 -5.79
CA GLU A 135 8.98 -18.34 -6.82
C GLU A 135 7.90 -19.04 -7.63
N LEU A 136 7.85 -18.77 -8.94
CA LEU A 136 6.74 -19.28 -9.78
C LEU A 136 6.85 -20.77 -10.07
N GLU A 137 8.05 -21.33 -10.07
CA GLU A 137 8.27 -22.72 -10.45
C GLU A 137 7.75 -23.69 -9.40
N ASN A 138 7.92 -23.37 -8.14
CA ASN A 138 7.48 -24.21 -7.00
C ASN A 138 6.25 -23.65 -6.27
N GLY A 139 5.82 -22.42 -6.59
CA GLY A 139 4.67 -21.78 -5.97
C GLY A 139 4.87 -21.39 -4.52
N SER A 140 6.09 -21.23 -4.05
CA SER A 140 6.41 -20.87 -2.67
C SER A 140 6.66 -19.38 -2.50
N VAL A 141 6.28 -18.82 -1.35
CA VAL A 141 6.47 -17.42 -0.99
C VAL A 141 7.39 -17.31 0.21
N THR A 142 8.33 -16.39 0.15
CA THR A 142 9.28 -16.11 1.23
C THR A 142 9.23 -14.64 1.63
N LYS A 143 9.17 -14.37 2.94
CA LYS A 143 9.30 -13.03 3.50
C LYS A 143 10.77 -12.59 3.46
N LEU A 144 11.04 -11.38 2.96
CA LEU A 144 12.39 -10.83 2.87
C LEU A 144 12.67 -9.72 3.89
N THR A 145 11.65 -8.95 4.31
CA THR A 145 11.87 -7.83 5.23
C THR A 145 10.88 -7.82 6.37
N GLU A 146 11.26 -7.13 7.44
CA GLU A 146 10.30 -6.69 8.46
C GLU A 146 9.32 -5.63 7.92
N PRO A 147 8.24 -5.28 8.64
CA PRO A 147 7.20 -4.35 8.17
C PRO A 147 7.68 -2.88 8.21
N ASN A 148 8.72 -2.56 7.48
CA ASN A 148 9.40 -1.24 7.48
C ASN A 148 9.49 -0.58 6.11
N LEU A 149 8.77 -1.06 5.10
CA LEU A 149 8.75 -0.43 3.78
C LEU A 149 7.99 0.89 3.80
N ASN A 150 8.48 1.88 3.02
CA ASN A 150 7.76 3.11 2.74
C ASN A 150 7.09 3.04 1.36
N SER A 151 5.80 2.74 1.34
CA SER A 151 5.01 2.56 0.13
C SER A 151 4.10 3.76 -0.18
N ASN A 152 4.48 4.97 0.24
CA ASN A 152 3.65 6.17 0.10
C ASN A 152 3.74 6.83 -1.26
N ILE A 153 4.92 6.89 -1.87
CA ILE A 153 5.17 7.63 -3.12
C ILE A 153 5.88 6.76 -4.14
N GLY A 154 5.35 6.67 -5.34
CA GLY A 154 5.95 5.96 -6.46
C GLY A 154 6.19 4.47 -6.19
N SER A 155 7.01 3.81 -7.02
CA SER A 155 7.31 2.39 -6.86
C SER A 155 8.11 2.13 -5.59
N VAL A 156 7.69 1.13 -4.80
CA VAL A 156 8.38 0.70 -3.59
C VAL A 156 9.46 -0.34 -3.88
N ILE A 157 9.31 -1.08 -4.99
CA ILE A 157 10.18 -2.18 -5.42
C ILE A 157 10.64 -1.91 -6.85
N ASN A 158 11.95 -2.02 -7.10
CA ASN A 158 12.52 -1.97 -8.44
C ASN A 158 13.57 -3.07 -8.56
N TRP A 159 13.34 -4.02 -9.46
CA TRP A 159 14.28 -5.10 -9.71
C TRP A 159 15.54 -4.61 -10.42
N PHE A 160 16.68 -5.19 -10.06
CA PHE A 160 17.88 -5.15 -10.91
C PHE A 160 17.73 -6.12 -12.08
N ALA A 161 18.52 -5.91 -13.14
CA ALA A 161 18.53 -6.75 -14.34
C ALA A 161 18.94 -8.20 -14.06
N ASP A 162 19.65 -8.45 -12.95
CA ASP A 162 20.07 -9.79 -12.50
C ASP A 162 18.91 -10.66 -12.03
N SER A 163 17.73 -10.07 -11.74
CA SER A 163 16.56 -10.78 -11.19
C SER A 163 16.78 -11.42 -9.82
N GLU A 164 17.82 -11.03 -9.11
CA GLU A 164 18.21 -11.54 -7.79
C GLU A 164 18.22 -10.44 -6.73
N ASN A 165 18.36 -9.19 -7.17
CA ASN A 165 18.41 -8.03 -6.29
C ASN A 165 17.31 -7.03 -6.62
N MET A 166 16.89 -6.27 -5.61
CA MET A 166 15.89 -5.22 -5.73
C MET A 166 16.35 -3.95 -5.01
N LEU A 167 16.06 -2.78 -5.58
CA LEU A 167 16.04 -1.53 -4.82
C LEU A 167 14.68 -1.39 -4.16
N VAL A 168 14.69 -1.16 -2.85
CA VAL A 168 13.48 -1.11 -2.03
C VAL A 168 13.51 0.16 -1.18
N LYS A 169 12.37 0.84 -1.13
CA LYS A 169 12.19 2.01 -0.27
C LYS A 169 11.76 1.59 1.12
N MET A 170 12.55 1.96 2.11
CA MET A 170 12.25 1.72 3.52
C MET A 170 12.05 3.02 4.28
N ILE A 171 11.41 2.94 5.42
CA ILE A 171 11.28 4.06 6.35
C ILE A 171 12.68 4.42 6.85
N SER A 172 13.05 5.70 6.75
CA SER A 172 14.35 6.18 7.23
C SER A 172 14.44 6.06 8.77
N ASN A 173 15.60 5.59 9.26
CA ASN A 173 15.89 5.57 10.70
C ASN A 173 15.93 6.98 11.31
N ASN A 174 16.16 8.01 10.49
CA ASN A 174 16.20 9.41 10.92
C ASN A 174 14.80 10.08 10.87
N ARG A 175 13.74 9.32 10.57
CA ARG A 175 12.38 9.82 10.52
C ARG A 175 11.97 10.36 11.88
N LYS A 176 11.54 11.62 11.90
CA LYS A 176 10.99 12.27 13.09
C LYS A 176 9.54 11.85 13.32
N SER A 177 9.07 12.00 14.55
CA SER A 177 7.67 11.74 14.90
C SER A 177 6.72 12.63 14.11
N LEU A 178 5.59 12.05 13.70
CA LEU A 178 4.52 12.80 13.05
C LEU A 178 3.84 13.72 14.09
N ILE A 179 3.42 14.88 13.64
CA ILE A 179 2.71 15.86 14.46
C ILE A 179 1.21 15.58 14.36
N ASP A 180 0.55 15.40 15.51
CA ASP A 180 -0.91 15.30 15.55
C ASP A 180 -1.54 16.69 15.58
N THR A 181 -2.02 17.14 14.44
CA THR A 181 -2.61 18.46 14.26
C THR A 181 -3.87 18.70 15.11
N ASN A 182 -4.51 17.64 15.62
CA ASN A 182 -5.65 17.78 16.52
C ASN A 182 -5.26 18.21 17.94
N GLN A 183 -3.99 18.11 18.30
CA GLN A 183 -3.45 18.46 19.63
C GLN A 183 -2.74 19.83 19.64
N ILE A 184 -2.75 20.54 18.51
CA ILE A 184 -2.04 21.81 18.36
C ILE A 184 -3.05 22.97 18.44
N VAL A 185 -2.69 23.99 19.17
CA VAL A 185 -3.42 25.25 19.14
C VAL A 185 -3.18 25.92 17.78
N PRO A 186 -4.22 26.24 17.02
CA PRO A 186 -4.04 26.95 15.75
C PRO A 186 -3.37 28.32 15.94
N ASP A 187 -2.41 28.65 15.05
CA ASP A 187 -1.71 29.95 15.06
C ASP A 187 -2.63 31.16 14.71
N GLY A 188 -3.94 30.92 14.64
CA GLY A 188 -4.95 31.90 14.27
C GLY A 188 -5.55 31.68 12.87
N PRO A 189 -6.43 32.57 12.42
CA PRO A 189 -7.08 32.42 11.12
C PRO A 189 -6.07 32.58 9.98
N THR A 190 -6.16 31.70 8.98
CA THR A 190 -5.42 31.88 7.73
C THR A 190 -6.03 33.05 6.95
N ILE A 191 -5.28 34.15 6.81
CA ILE A 191 -5.70 35.30 6.06
C ILE A 191 -5.17 35.15 4.63
N SER A 192 -6.08 35.13 3.66
CA SER A 192 -5.74 35.18 2.25
C SER A 192 -6.14 36.54 1.70
N THR A 193 -5.17 37.31 1.20
CA THR A 193 -5.42 38.63 0.57
C THR A 193 -5.32 38.49 -0.95
N ASN A 194 -6.29 39.04 -1.66
CA ASN A 194 -6.26 39.17 -3.10
C ASN A 194 -6.27 40.68 -3.43
N PHE A 195 -5.26 41.14 -4.16
CA PHE A 195 -5.13 42.56 -4.60
C PHE A 195 -5.93 42.83 -5.87
N GLY A 196 -7.03 42.12 -6.14
CA GLY A 196 -7.88 42.32 -7.30
C GLY A 196 -7.38 41.59 -8.57
N GLU A 197 -6.31 40.79 -8.48
CA GLU A 197 -5.86 39.97 -9.59
C GLU A 197 -6.76 38.75 -9.77
N LYS A 198 -7.14 38.45 -11.01
CA LYS A 198 -7.86 37.23 -11.35
C LYS A 198 -6.91 36.04 -11.23
N ALA A 199 -7.04 35.29 -10.17
CA ALA A 199 -6.38 34.00 -10.01
C ALA A 199 -7.32 32.87 -10.44
N GLN A 200 -6.81 31.84 -11.08
CA GLN A 200 -7.56 30.61 -11.31
C GLN A 200 -7.93 29.98 -9.96
N ASN A 201 -9.18 29.54 -9.83
CA ASN A 201 -9.59 28.75 -8.69
C ASN A 201 -8.74 27.48 -8.63
N ARG A 202 -7.97 27.33 -7.58
CA ARG A 202 -7.19 26.11 -7.36
C ARG A 202 -8.15 24.97 -7.01
N THR A 203 -8.26 24.00 -7.89
CA THR A 203 -9.12 22.81 -7.70
C THR A 203 -8.37 21.63 -7.09
N TYR A 204 -7.09 21.82 -6.75
CA TYR A 204 -6.29 20.77 -6.13
C TYR A 204 -6.80 20.46 -4.72
N GLN A 205 -7.11 19.19 -4.50
CA GLN A 205 -7.53 18.69 -3.19
C GLN A 205 -6.31 18.41 -2.31
N ASP A 206 -6.53 18.49 -0.99
CA ASP A 206 -5.57 18.01 0.03
C ASP A 206 -4.18 18.68 -0.05
N LEU A 207 -4.13 19.98 -0.39
CA LEU A 207 -2.89 20.76 -0.36
C LEU A 207 -2.34 20.83 1.07
N LEU A 208 -1.03 21.00 1.19
CA LEU A 208 -0.38 21.32 2.47
C LEU A 208 -0.85 22.71 2.92
N LYS A 209 -1.38 22.81 4.14
CA LYS A 209 -2.05 24.02 4.63
C LYS A 209 -1.18 24.84 5.58
N ASN A 210 -0.23 24.19 6.23
CA ASN A 210 0.60 24.76 7.28
C ASN A 210 1.92 23.98 7.40
N LYS A 211 2.83 24.48 8.25
CA LYS A 211 4.13 23.86 8.52
C LYS A 211 4.05 22.45 9.12
N PHE A 212 2.96 22.11 9.78
CA PHE A 212 2.77 20.78 10.34
C PHE A 212 2.44 19.77 9.26
N ASP A 213 1.61 20.18 8.28
CA ASP A 213 1.33 19.36 7.08
C ASP A 213 2.61 19.15 6.26
N GLU A 214 3.43 20.20 6.10
CA GLU A 214 4.73 20.12 5.42
C GLU A 214 5.66 19.13 6.12
N HIS A 215 5.80 19.25 7.46
CA HIS A 215 6.59 18.32 8.26
C HIS A 215 6.10 16.88 8.10
N ASN A 216 4.81 16.64 8.29
CA ASN A 216 4.24 15.29 8.18
C ASN A 216 4.41 14.72 6.77
N PHE A 217 4.23 15.55 5.74
CA PHE A 217 4.45 15.13 4.37
C PHE A 217 5.92 14.76 4.13
N GLU A 218 6.86 15.59 4.57
CA GLU A 218 8.30 15.31 4.46
C GLU A 218 8.66 13.98 5.14
N GLN A 219 8.21 13.79 6.39
CA GLN A 219 8.51 12.56 7.14
C GLN A 219 7.91 11.31 6.48
N LEU A 220 6.70 11.40 5.91
CA LEU A 220 6.02 10.27 5.26
C LEU A 220 6.57 9.99 3.87
N SER A 221 7.07 11.00 3.15
CA SER A 221 7.59 10.86 1.79
C SER A 221 9.05 10.44 1.75
N THR A 222 9.86 10.83 2.75
CA THR A 222 11.27 10.50 2.82
C THR A 222 11.49 9.02 3.02
N SER A 223 12.36 8.44 2.20
CA SER A 223 12.71 7.02 2.22
C SER A 223 14.22 6.84 2.24
N ALA A 224 14.67 5.82 2.94
CA ALA A 224 16.00 5.26 2.75
C ALA A 224 15.92 4.16 1.67
N ILE A 225 16.91 4.13 0.80
CA ILE A 225 16.96 3.13 -0.28
C ILE A 225 17.84 1.97 0.17
N PHE A 226 17.32 0.76 0.02
CA PHE A 226 18.04 -0.45 0.35
C PHE A 226 18.13 -1.37 -0.87
N LYS A 227 19.27 -2.04 -1.01
CA LYS A 227 19.42 -3.20 -1.88
C LYS A 227 19.05 -4.43 -1.07
N VAL A 228 18.03 -5.13 -1.52
CA VAL A 228 17.54 -6.39 -0.91
C VAL A 228 17.72 -7.52 -1.90
N SER A 229 18.37 -8.58 -1.49
CA SER A 229 18.52 -9.80 -2.28
C SER A 229 17.40 -10.81 -1.97
N ILE A 230 17.17 -11.72 -2.90
CA ILE A 230 16.20 -12.83 -2.74
C ILE A 230 16.56 -13.80 -1.60
N ASP A 231 17.82 -13.83 -1.17
CA ASP A 231 18.27 -14.61 -0.01
C ASP A 231 17.97 -13.93 1.33
N GLY A 232 17.36 -12.73 1.31
CA GLY A 232 17.03 -11.94 2.49
C GLY A 232 18.16 -11.03 2.97
N SER A 233 19.33 -11.01 2.32
CA SER A 233 20.35 -10.04 2.63
C SER A 233 19.92 -8.62 2.26
N CYS A 234 20.17 -7.67 3.16
CA CYS A 234 19.70 -6.30 3.02
C CYS A 234 20.84 -5.32 3.34
N LEU A 235 21.18 -4.49 2.38
CA LEU A 235 22.24 -3.48 2.50
C LEU A 235 21.68 -2.09 2.22
N LEU A 236 22.01 -1.11 3.07
CA LEU A 236 21.69 0.29 2.80
C LEU A 236 22.40 0.71 1.50
N TYR A 237 21.63 1.19 0.55
CA TYR A 237 22.16 1.71 -0.70
C TYR A 237 22.40 3.22 -0.53
N THR A 238 23.65 3.59 -0.27
CA THR A 238 24.07 4.98 -0.26
C THR A 238 24.64 5.31 -1.64
N SER A 239 24.16 6.38 -2.26
CA SER A 239 24.76 6.91 -3.49
C SER A 239 25.95 7.80 -3.14
N ASP A 240 27.03 7.23 -2.65
CA ASP A 240 28.29 7.96 -2.43
C ASP A 240 29.02 8.33 -3.74
N ALA A 241 28.38 8.10 -4.88
CA ALA A 241 28.93 8.44 -6.18
C ALA A 241 29.01 9.95 -6.48
N ALA A 242 28.54 10.81 -5.57
CA ALA A 242 28.64 12.27 -5.74
C ALA A 242 29.90 12.88 -5.16
N ASP A 243 30.59 12.24 -4.23
CA ASP A 243 31.79 12.80 -3.56
C ASP A 243 33.11 12.45 -4.26
N GLU A 244 33.15 11.44 -5.13
CA GLU A 244 34.39 11.09 -5.86
C GLU A 244 34.63 11.93 -7.12
N PHE A 245 33.72 12.81 -7.53
CA PHE A 245 33.86 13.61 -8.76
C PHE A 245 34.34 15.06 -8.52
N MET A 246 34.67 15.42 -7.28
CA MET A 246 35.23 16.75 -6.90
C MET A 246 36.60 16.67 -6.18
N GLY A 247 37.41 15.71 -6.52
CA GLY A 247 38.83 15.62 -6.13
C GLY A 247 39.74 15.92 -7.31
#